data_846cb4bb082975b717a04a108c5913b5
#
_entry.id   846cb4bb082975b717a04a108c5913b5
#
_cell.length_a   1.000
_cell.length_b   1.000
_cell.length_c   1.000
_cell.angle_alpha   90.00
_cell.angle_beta   90.00
_cell.angle_gamma   90.00
#
_symmetry.space_group_name_H-M   'P 1'
#
loop_
_entity.id
_entity.type
_entity.pdbx_description
1 polymer ?
#
loop_
_entity_poly.entity_id
_entity_poly.type
_entity_poly.pdbx_seq_one_letter_code
_entity_poly.pdbx_strand_id
1 'polypeptide(L)'
;MEFLETVNRKIVENRTEMLSSLSKLISVPSVAGEGSEEKPFGEEVDRAYRLMLQMGEDAGFSIFDADGYGGHIDYDGTEDGVIGIVGHLDVVPEGDGWDFEPYGGEIADGYVHGRGTMDDKGPVIASFYAMKALKQCGFEPAKTVRLILGLDEETGWKGMQYYLERTPDLPDAGFTPDGDFPVIRAEKGILTFDIIAKFPKSRGKGLELTSLTGGTAHNAVPDFAKAVISDTAGGGYDLIRETVAGCREKYDWDISCRGVGRSLEISVRGKSAHAAKPHQGVNAISILMDFLGRLTFLNDGTSDFVSFYNDRIGFDLHGERIGCAFEDEDSGKLTFNAAMIDVDRNAAKLTVNIRYPVSCSGEQVYAGIMEVLDGYGYGIVKGKQQLPINIDADSHLVSVLMKTYRSHTGDFESEPLVIGGGTYARTFDNVVAFGARFPGEPELGHMKNEKISADNMVRLAQIYAEAVYELAKAED
;
A
#
# COMPACT_ATOMS: atom_id res chain seq x y z
N MET A 1 -19.32 -4.83 31.47
CA MET A 1 -18.81 -3.47 31.83
C MET A 1 -17.71 -3.54 32.90
N GLU A 2 -17.93 -4.06 34.10
CA GLU A 2 -16.94 -4.09 35.18
C GLU A 2 -15.63 -4.84 34.81
N PHE A 3 -15.73 -5.94 34.04
CA PHE A 3 -14.55 -6.69 33.55
C PHE A 3 -13.68 -5.85 32.61
N LEU A 4 -14.26 -5.24 31.59
CA LEU A 4 -13.53 -4.40 30.62
C LEU A 4 -12.93 -3.15 31.27
N GLU A 5 -13.59 -2.57 32.29
CA GLU A 5 -12.98 -1.48 33.07
C GLU A 5 -11.72 -1.95 33.81
N THR A 6 -11.71 -3.20 34.29
CA THR A 6 -10.55 -3.80 34.93
C THR A 6 -9.42 -4.04 33.92
N VAL A 7 -9.75 -4.54 32.72
CA VAL A 7 -8.78 -4.70 31.61
C VAL A 7 -8.20 -3.35 31.21
N ASN A 8 -9.03 -2.32 31.04
CA ASN A 8 -8.58 -0.97 30.69
C ASN A 8 -7.61 -0.39 31.72
N ARG A 9 -7.85 -0.59 33.03
CA ARG A 9 -6.90 -0.20 34.09
C ARG A 9 -5.60 -0.98 33.97
N LYS A 10 -5.66 -2.29 33.69
CA LYS A 10 -4.48 -3.14 33.52
C LYS A 10 -3.62 -2.67 32.33
N ILE A 11 -4.23 -2.27 31.23
CA ILE A 11 -3.52 -1.69 30.08
C ILE A 11 -2.80 -0.39 30.48
N VAL A 12 -3.45 0.47 31.25
CA VAL A 12 -2.81 1.71 31.76
C VAL A 12 -1.64 1.37 32.69
N GLU A 13 -1.75 0.36 33.55
CA GLU A 13 -0.64 -0.11 34.40
C GLU A 13 0.52 -0.65 33.55
N ASN A 14 0.25 -1.32 32.45
CA ASN A 14 1.24 -1.86 31.52
C ASN A 14 1.88 -0.79 30.60
N ARG A 15 1.43 0.49 30.63
CA ARG A 15 1.84 1.54 29.69
C ARG A 15 3.35 1.65 29.53
N THR A 16 4.09 1.71 30.64
CA THR A 16 5.56 1.88 30.61
C THR A 16 6.25 0.68 29.96
N GLU A 17 5.79 -0.52 30.26
CA GLU A 17 6.32 -1.76 29.69
C GLU A 17 6.00 -1.84 28.19
N MET A 18 4.77 -1.51 27.79
CA MET A 18 4.33 -1.48 26.40
C MET A 18 5.18 -0.52 25.56
N LEU A 19 5.39 0.72 26.01
CA LEU A 19 6.22 1.70 25.32
C LEU A 19 7.69 1.26 25.24
N SER A 20 8.23 0.65 26.29
CA SER A 20 9.58 0.07 26.28
C SER A 20 9.71 -1.09 25.29
N SER A 21 8.69 -1.93 25.18
CA SER A 21 8.64 -3.02 24.21
C SER A 21 8.59 -2.50 22.78
N LEU A 22 7.78 -1.47 22.52
CA LEU A 22 7.76 -0.80 21.22
C LEU A 22 9.13 -0.21 20.90
N SER A 23 9.74 0.55 21.80
CA SER A 23 11.07 1.14 21.62
C SER A 23 12.13 0.09 21.26
N LYS A 24 12.10 -1.09 21.92
CA LYS A 24 13.00 -2.22 21.60
C LYS A 24 12.73 -2.77 20.19
N LEU A 25 11.48 -2.93 19.82
CA LEU A 25 11.11 -3.46 18.50
C LEU A 25 11.46 -2.47 17.39
N ILE A 26 11.29 -1.17 17.60
CA ILE A 26 11.72 -0.11 16.68
C ILE A 26 13.24 -0.10 16.50
N SER A 27 14.01 -0.40 17.56
CA SER A 27 15.48 -0.43 17.47
C SER A 27 16.04 -1.55 16.54
N VAL A 28 15.18 -2.42 16.04
CA VAL A 28 15.51 -3.42 15.03
C VAL A 28 15.14 -2.86 13.64
N PRO A 29 16.11 -2.54 12.76
CA PRO A 29 15.84 -1.99 11.42
C PRO A 29 15.39 -3.10 10.47
N SER A 30 14.19 -3.62 10.66
CA SER A 30 13.63 -4.77 9.93
C SER A 30 13.22 -4.44 8.50
N VAL A 31 14.08 -3.77 7.76
CA VAL A 31 13.96 -3.61 6.32
C VAL A 31 14.31 -4.93 5.64
N ALA A 32 13.48 -5.36 4.69
CA ALA A 32 13.74 -6.60 3.95
C ALA A 32 15.12 -6.56 3.27
N GLY A 33 15.92 -7.60 3.49
CA GLY A 33 17.29 -7.72 3.03
C GLY A 33 17.53 -8.98 2.22
N GLU A 34 18.81 -9.30 2.00
CA GLU A 34 19.19 -10.54 1.33
C GLU A 34 18.82 -11.74 2.23
N GLY A 35 17.95 -12.59 1.71
CA GLY A 35 17.43 -13.76 2.42
C GLY A 35 18.38 -14.95 2.40
N SER A 36 18.24 -15.82 3.38
CA SER A 36 18.85 -17.15 3.45
C SER A 36 17.76 -18.21 3.65
N GLU A 37 18.12 -19.47 3.66
CA GLU A 37 17.18 -20.58 3.90
C GLU A 37 16.52 -20.50 5.29
N GLU A 38 17.26 -20.05 6.31
CA GLU A 38 16.78 -19.93 7.70
C GLU A 38 16.16 -18.54 7.99
N LYS A 39 16.49 -17.51 7.20
CA LYS A 39 16.06 -16.12 7.36
C LYS A 39 15.62 -15.55 6.01
N PRO A 40 14.44 -15.93 5.54
CA PRO A 40 14.01 -15.66 4.16
C PRO A 40 13.98 -14.19 3.75
N PHE A 41 13.78 -13.28 4.72
CA PHE A 41 13.66 -11.83 4.50
C PHE A 41 14.84 -11.03 5.07
N GLY A 42 15.93 -11.71 5.50
CA GLY A 42 17.13 -11.10 6.01
C GLY A 42 17.24 -11.12 7.55
N GLU A 43 18.43 -10.80 8.04
CA GLU A 43 18.81 -10.91 9.46
C GLU A 43 17.97 -10.03 10.38
N GLU A 44 17.69 -8.79 9.97
CA GLU A 44 17.02 -7.83 10.82
C GLU A 44 15.50 -8.10 10.92
N VAL A 45 14.88 -8.59 9.85
CA VAL A 45 13.49 -9.03 9.89
C VAL A 45 13.34 -10.23 10.80
N ASP A 46 14.23 -11.24 10.68
CA ASP A 46 14.25 -12.38 11.59
C ASP A 46 14.47 -11.95 13.06
N ARG A 47 15.35 -10.99 13.31
CA ARG A 47 15.59 -10.47 14.67
C ARG A 47 14.34 -9.82 15.29
N ALA A 48 13.58 -9.03 14.53
CA ALA A 48 12.32 -8.46 14.98
C ALA A 48 11.28 -9.54 15.25
N TYR A 49 11.21 -10.53 14.38
CA TYR A 49 10.32 -11.67 14.51
C TYR A 49 10.62 -12.51 15.75
N ARG A 50 11.89 -12.91 15.96
CA ARG A 50 12.30 -13.66 17.16
C ARG A 50 12.03 -12.89 18.46
N LEU A 51 12.22 -11.57 18.45
CA LEU A 51 11.88 -10.73 19.60
C LEU A 51 10.39 -10.81 19.94
N MET A 52 9.49 -10.76 18.95
CA MET A 52 8.05 -10.87 19.20
C MET A 52 7.65 -12.27 19.68
N LEU A 53 8.17 -13.33 19.09
CA LEU A 53 7.91 -14.69 19.55
C LEU A 53 8.36 -14.89 21.00
N GLN A 54 9.56 -14.40 21.36
CA GLN A 54 10.06 -14.46 22.74
C GLN A 54 9.14 -13.71 23.71
N MET A 55 8.62 -12.55 23.33
CA MET A 55 7.66 -11.81 24.15
C MET A 55 6.37 -12.62 24.36
N GLY A 56 5.93 -13.37 23.33
CA GLY A 56 4.79 -14.29 23.43
C GLY A 56 5.04 -15.40 24.47
N GLU A 57 6.17 -16.09 24.36
CA GLU A 57 6.58 -17.14 25.31
C GLU A 57 6.69 -16.61 26.75
N ASP A 58 7.36 -15.46 26.92
CA ASP A 58 7.54 -14.83 28.25
C ASP A 58 6.20 -14.44 28.90
N ALA A 59 5.17 -14.12 28.08
CA ALA A 59 3.81 -13.85 28.56
C ALA A 59 2.98 -15.15 28.76
N GLY A 60 3.55 -16.29 28.43
CA GLY A 60 2.91 -17.62 28.58
C GLY A 60 1.85 -17.89 27.51
N PHE A 61 2.01 -17.38 26.33
CA PHE A 61 1.25 -17.72 25.13
C PHE A 61 1.92 -18.87 24.36
N SER A 62 1.14 -19.59 23.58
CA SER A 62 1.64 -20.56 22.62
C SER A 62 2.21 -19.84 21.40
N ILE A 63 3.26 -20.39 20.78
CA ILE A 63 3.85 -19.81 19.58
C ILE A 63 3.92 -20.84 18.45
N PHE A 64 3.87 -20.38 17.24
CA PHE A 64 4.11 -21.15 16.01
C PHE A 64 5.03 -20.38 15.07
N ASP A 65 6.03 -21.07 14.54
CA ASP A 65 6.99 -20.55 13.58
C ASP A 65 6.90 -21.36 12.27
N ALA A 66 6.55 -20.70 11.19
CA ALA A 66 6.53 -21.28 9.85
C ALA A 66 7.91 -21.10 9.17
N ASP A 67 8.93 -21.75 9.70
CA ASP A 67 10.29 -21.80 9.15
C ASP A 67 10.90 -20.40 8.87
N GLY A 68 10.58 -19.39 9.69
CA GLY A 68 11.06 -18.01 9.50
C GLY A 68 10.35 -17.22 8.41
N TYR A 69 9.32 -17.76 7.76
CA TYR A 69 8.50 -17.05 6.77
C TYR A 69 7.35 -16.23 7.37
N GLY A 70 7.00 -16.50 8.61
CA GLY A 70 5.96 -15.89 9.41
C GLY A 70 5.56 -16.80 10.55
N GLY A 71 4.64 -16.38 11.38
CA GLY A 71 4.16 -17.21 12.48
C GLY A 71 3.09 -16.53 13.30
N HIS A 72 2.81 -17.06 14.49
CA HIS A 72 1.80 -16.47 15.34
C HIS A 72 2.06 -16.69 16.83
N ILE A 73 1.36 -15.88 17.63
CA ILE A 73 1.27 -15.97 19.07
C ILE A 73 -0.19 -16.24 19.41
N ASP A 74 -0.48 -17.38 20.08
CA ASP A 74 -1.84 -17.81 20.40
C ASP A 74 -2.16 -17.64 21.89
N TYR A 75 -3.31 -17.05 22.16
CA TYR A 75 -4.01 -17.15 23.41
C TYR A 75 -5.07 -18.24 23.23
N ASP A 76 -4.75 -19.44 23.66
CA ASP A 76 -5.52 -20.65 23.42
C ASP A 76 -6.95 -20.53 23.96
N GLY A 77 -7.94 -20.86 23.12
CA GLY A 77 -9.36 -20.91 23.45
C GLY A 77 -9.77 -22.26 24.02
N THR A 78 -10.99 -22.31 24.54
CA THR A 78 -11.59 -23.55 25.13
C THR A 78 -12.48 -24.31 24.14
N GLU A 79 -12.82 -23.69 23.02
CA GLU A 79 -13.66 -24.19 21.92
C GLU A 79 -12.94 -24.09 20.59
N ASP A 80 -13.51 -24.70 19.56
CA ASP A 80 -13.01 -24.57 18.19
C ASP A 80 -13.21 -23.13 17.65
N GLY A 81 -12.30 -22.70 16.80
CA GLY A 81 -12.35 -21.42 16.11
C GLY A 81 -11.20 -20.48 16.48
N VAL A 82 -10.89 -19.56 15.57
CA VAL A 82 -9.77 -18.63 15.67
C VAL A 82 -10.23 -17.21 15.35
N ILE A 83 -9.93 -16.27 16.24
CA ILE A 83 -10.02 -14.82 16.00
C ILE A 83 -8.61 -14.32 15.69
N GLY A 84 -8.40 -13.82 14.47
CA GLY A 84 -7.11 -13.35 14.00
C GLY A 84 -6.89 -11.86 14.24
N ILE A 85 -5.69 -11.51 14.68
CA ILE A 85 -5.12 -10.15 14.55
C ILE A 85 -3.92 -10.31 13.64
N VAL A 86 -3.91 -9.63 12.49
CA VAL A 86 -2.91 -9.86 11.45
C VAL A 86 -2.06 -8.60 11.29
N GLY A 87 -0.81 -8.64 11.72
CA GLY A 87 0.11 -7.53 11.56
C GLY A 87 1.42 -7.93 10.89
N HIS A 88 2.33 -6.98 10.69
CA HIS A 88 3.64 -7.24 10.11
C HIS A 88 4.77 -6.57 10.90
N LEU A 89 5.99 -7.07 10.67
CA LEU A 89 7.18 -6.61 11.38
C LEU A 89 8.25 -6.04 10.46
N ASP A 90 8.14 -6.28 9.15
CA ASP A 90 8.98 -5.61 8.17
C ASP A 90 8.58 -4.14 8.02
N VAL A 91 9.51 -3.32 7.58
CA VAL A 91 9.31 -1.87 7.40
C VAL A 91 9.97 -1.42 6.10
N VAL A 92 9.45 -0.36 5.48
CA VAL A 92 10.13 0.30 4.35
C VAL A 92 11.42 0.99 4.82
N PRO A 93 12.40 1.21 3.92
CA PRO A 93 13.60 1.98 4.23
C PRO A 93 13.27 3.36 4.80
N GLU A 94 14.10 3.84 5.70
CA GLU A 94 13.90 5.11 6.42
C GLU A 94 13.90 6.34 5.51
N GLY A 95 14.77 6.35 4.48
CA GLY A 95 15.03 7.55 3.68
C GLY A 95 15.80 8.62 4.44
N ASP A 96 15.89 9.81 3.87
CA ASP A 96 16.70 10.92 4.40
C ASP A 96 15.86 11.98 5.13
N GLY A 97 16.52 12.77 5.98
CA GLY A 97 15.98 14.01 6.54
C GLY A 97 15.14 13.83 7.81
N TRP A 98 15.44 12.84 8.62
CA TRP A 98 14.85 12.62 9.93
C TRP A 98 15.42 13.61 10.97
N ASP A 99 14.56 14.01 11.92
CA ASP A 99 14.94 14.83 13.08
C ASP A 99 15.35 13.95 14.28
N PHE A 100 14.91 12.68 14.33
CA PHE A 100 15.26 11.64 15.29
C PHE A 100 15.94 10.47 14.58
N GLU A 101 16.71 9.66 15.32
CA GLU A 101 17.24 8.41 14.77
C GLU A 101 16.10 7.49 14.31
N PRO A 102 16.04 7.12 13.03
CA PRO A 102 14.91 6.37 12.48
C PRO A 102 14.61 5.06 13.21
N TYR A 103 15.64 4.42 13.74
CA TYR A 103 15.55 3.20 14.52
C TYR A 103 15.97 3.39 15.99
N GLY A 104 15.84 4.63 16.49
CA GLY A 104 16.15 4.95 17.89
C GLY A 104 15.08 4.50 18.87
N GLY A 105 13.82 4.46 18.45
CA GLY A 105 12.69 4.17 19.34
C GLY A 105 12.60 5.16 20.50
N GLU A 106 13.03 6.41 20.30
CA GLU A 106 13.09 7.43 21.34
C GLU A 106 11.69 7.79 21.83
N ILE A 107 11.52 7.83 23.15
CA ILE A 107 10.26 8.25 23.78
C ILE A 107 10.46 9.70 24.24
N ALA A 108 9.92 10.64 23.47
CA ALA A 108 10.05 12.07 23.73
C ALA A 108 8.75 12.82 23.41
N ASP A 109 8.47 13.90 24.14
CA ASP A 109 7.33 14.80 23.92
C ASP A 109 5.95 14.10 23.83
N GLY A 110 5.80 12.96 24.50
CA GLY A 110 4.56 12.17 24.51
C GLY A 110 4.41 11.22 23.31
N TYR A 111 5.46 11.03 22.50
CA TYR A 111 5.50 10.14 21.34
C TYR A 111 6.62 9.11 21.44
N VAL A 112 6.43 7.99 20.76
CA VAL A 112 7.53 7.09 20.37
C VAL A 112 7.89 7.43 18.93
N HIS A 113 9.15 7.77 18.68
CA HIS A 113 9.66 8.17 17.38
C HIS A 113 10.40 7.02 16.71
N GLY A 114 10.16 6.83 15.42
CA GLY A 114 10.91 5.86 14.61
C GLY A 114 10.10 5.18 13.52
N ARG A 115 10.78 4.61 12.55
CA ARG A 115 10.22 3.84 11.45
C ARG A 115 9.52 2.59 11.98
N GLY A 116 8.25 2.36 11.57
CA GLY A 116 7.42 1.25 12.03
C GLY A 116 6.58 1.58 13.28
N THR A 117 6.63 2.81 13.79
CA THR A 117 5.82 3.17 14.96
C THR A 117 4.33 3.22 14.65
N MET A 118 3.95 3.61 13.43
CA MET A 118 2.56 3.57 12.94
C MET A 118 2.28 2.37 12.07
N ASP A 119 3.28 1.93 11.30
CA ASP A 119 3.17 0.94 10.22
C ASP A 119 4.29 -0.09 10.35
N ASP A 120 4.07 -1.24 10.99
CA ASP A 120 2.89 -1.70 11.76
C ASP A 120 3.30 -2.16 13.18
N LYS A 121 4.60 -1.99 13.58
CA LYS A 121 5.13 -2.49 14.87
C LYS A 121 4.41 -1.93 16.09
N GLY A 122 3.99 -0.64 16.04
CA GLY A 122 3.22 -0.04 17.13
C GLY A 122 1.88 -0.72 17.33
N PRO A 123 1.03 -0.81 16.31
CA PRO A 123 -0.25 -1.52 16.36
C PRO A 123 -0.11 -3.00 16.75
N VAL A 124 0.93 -3.70 16.26
CA VAL A 124 1.24 -5.08 16.68
C VAL A 124 1.53 -5.15 18.19
N ILE A 125 2.34 -4.25 18.73
CA ILE A 125 2.61 -4.18 20.17
C ILE A 125 1.34 -3.83 20.95
N ALA A 126 0.49 -2.92 20.48
CA ALA A 126 -0.78 -2.61 21.13
C ALA A 126 -1.70 -3.84 21.16
N SER A 127 -1.77 -4.60 20.08
CA SER A 127 -2.52 -5.86 19.98
C SER A 127 -1.99 -6.93 20.94
N PHE A 128 -0.67 -7.08 21.02
CA PHE A 128 -0.03 -7.99 21.98
C PHE A 128 -0.36 -7.63 23.43
N TYR A 129 -0.30 -6.33 23.79
CA TYR A 129 -0.63 -5.87 25.13
C TYR A 129 -2.12 -5.93 25.44
N ALA A 130 -2.98 -5.88 24.46
CA ALA A 130 -4.41 -6.16 24.58
C ALA A 130 -4.64 -7.62 25.03
N MET A 131 -4.04 -8.58 24.34
CA MET A 131 -4.10 -10.00 24.68
C MET A 131 -3.50 -10.25 26.08
N LYS A 132 -2.33 -9.66 26.37
CA LYS A 132 -1.66 -9.79 27.67
C LYS A 132 -2.52 -9.26 28.82
N ALA A 133 -3.17 -8.11 28.65
CA ALA A 133 -4.03 -7.54 29.70
C ALA A 133 -5.28 -8.39 29.94
N LEU A 134 -5.90 -8.92 28.89
CA LEU A 134 -7.03 -9.86 29.00
C LEU A 134 -6.62 -11.09 29.82
N LYS A 135 -5.48 -11.71 29.52
CA LYS A 135 -4.95 -12.86 30.23
C LYS A 135 -4.65 -12.54 31.72
N GLN A 136 -4.01 -11.38 31.98
CA GLN A 136 -3.72 -10.93 33.35
C GLN A 136 -4.98 -10.67 34.19
N CYS A 137 -6.10 -10.35 33.54
CA CYS A 137 -7.39 -10.16 34.18
C CYS A 137 -8.23 -11.47 34.29
N GLY A 138 -7.70 -12.61 33.82
CA GLY A 138 -8.36 -13.90 33.92
C GLY A 138 -9.44 -14.14 32.86
N PHE A 139 -9.38 -13.49 31.69
CA PHE A 139 -10.21 -13.85 30.54
C PHE A 139 -9.84 -15.27 30.10
N GLU A 140 -10.83 -16.10 29.90
CA GLU A 140 -10.70 -17.40 29.24
C GLU A 140 -11.46 -17.33 27.91
N PRO A 141 -10.77 -17.17 26.79
CA PRO A 141 -11.43 -17.05 25.50
C PRO A 141 -12.09 -18.37 25.09
N ALA A 142 -13.27 -18.31 24.49
CA ALA A 142 -13.88 -19.49 23.89
C ALA A 142 -13.10 -19.83 22.60
N LYS A 143 -12.93 -18.88 21.68
CA LYS A 143 -12.12 -19.06 20.48
C LYS A 143 -10.67 -18.65 20.72
N THR A 144 -9.72 -19.36 20.12
CA THR A 144 -8.31 -18.97 20.17
C THR A 144 -8.12 -17.57 19.59
N VAL A 145 -7.40 -16.70 20.30
CA VAL A 145 -7.00 -15.39 19.80
C VAL A 145 -5.57 -15.48 19.28
N ARG A 146 -5.40 -15.25 18.00
CA ARG A 146 -4.15 -15.43 17.27
C ARG A 146 -3.61 -14.11 16.76
N LEU A 147 -2.43 -13.70 17.24
CA LEU A 147 -1.66 -12.59 16.68
C LEU A 147 -0.71 -13.13 15.62
N ILE A 148 -1.05 -12.94 14.36
CA ILE A 148 -0.27 -13.36 13.19
C ILE A 148 0.77 -12.30 12.87
N LEU A 149 2.00 -12.73 12.66
CA LEU A 149 3.17 -11.89 12.43
C LEU A 149 3.68 -12.13 11.01
N GLY A 150 3.34 -11.23 10.06
CA GLY A 150 3.89 -11.20 8.72
C GLY A 150 5.27 -10.56 8.67
N LEU A 151 6.06 -10.89 7.66
CA LEU A 151 7.48 -10.51 7.57
C LEU A 151 7.87 -9.89 6.22
N ASP A 152 6.93 -9.72 5.29
CA ASP A 152 7.17 -9.18 3.94
C ASP A 152 5.93 -8.48 3.36
N GLU A 153 5.16 -7.79 4.20
CA GLU A 153 3.99 -7.02 3.78
C GLU A 153 4.37 -5.96 2.76
N GLU A 154 5.41 -5.21 3.07
CA GLU A 154 5.91 -4.07 2.30
C GLU A 154 6.56 -4.46 0.96
N THR A 155 6.79 -5.76 0.73
CA THR A 155 7.52 -6.22 -0.43
C THR A 155 6.77 -7.21 -1.30
N GLY A 156 6.40 -8.40 -0.78
CA GLY A 156 6.00 -9.44 -1.70
C GLY A 156 4.90 -10.39 -1.28
N TRP A 157 4.61 -10.52 0.01
CA TRP A 157 3.62 -11.42 0.63
C TRP A 157 3.92 -12.92 0.45
N LYS A 158 5.17 -13.27 0.13
CA LYS A 158 5.59 -14.67 0.02
C LYS A 158 5.57 -15.38 1.37
N GLY A 159 5.92 -14.65 2.43
CA GLY A 159 5.89 -15.15 3.80
C GLY A 159 4.48 -15.52 4.23
N MET A 160 3.53 -14.65 3.96
CA MET A 160 2.13 -14.92 4.29
C MET A 160 1.59 -16.10 3.49
N GLN A 161 1.92 -16.24 2.20
CA GLN A 161 1.52 -17.41 1.40
C GLN A 161 2.10 -18.70 2.00
N TYR A 162 3.38 -18.71 2.36
CA TYR A 162 4.04 -19.84 2.98
C TYR A 162 3.41 -20.22 4.33
N TYR A 163 3.09 -19.21 5.15
CA TYR A 163 2.40 -19.39 6.44
C TYR A 163 1.03 -20.05 6.27
N LEU A 164 0.20 -19.55 5.33
CA LEU A 164 -1.14 -20.10 5.06
C LEU A 164 -1.11 -21.58 4.65
N GLU A 165 -0.09 -22.01 3.90
CA GLU A 165 0.06 -23.40 3.48
C GLU A 165 0.41 -24.36 4.63
N ARG A 166 0.94 -23.83 5.76
CA ARG A 166 1.42 -24.62 6.90
C ARG A 166 0.56 -24.52 8.14
N THR A 167 -0.33 -23.57 8.18
CA THR A 167 -1.25 -23.37 9.29
C THR A 167 -2.60 -23.97 8.94
N PRO A 168 -3.02 -25.08 9.59
CA PRO A 168 -4.28 -25.77 9.24
C PRO A 168 -5.51 -24.96 9.65
N ASP A 169 -5.41 -24.20 10.73
CA ASP A 169 -6.53 -23.47 11.32
C ASP A 169 -6.36 -21.98 11.04
N LEU A 170 -7.04 -21.50 9.98
CA LEU A 170 -7.07 -20.08 9.63
C LEU A 170 -8.11 -19.33 10.49
N PRO A 171 -7.96 -17.99 10.65
CA PRO A 171 -8.98 -17.19 11.32
C PRO A 171 -10.36 -17.30 10.69
N ASP A 172 -11.40 -17.57 11.51
CA ASP A 172 -12.80 -17.51 11.11
C ASP A 172 -13.27 -16.07 10.95
N ALA A 173 -12.69 -15.17 11.73
CA ALA A 173 -12.90 -13.74 11.68
C ALA A 173 -11.71 -13.00 12.32
N GLY A 174 -11.55 -11.72 12.01
CA GLY A 174 -10.48 -10.96 12.63
C GLY A 174 -10.27 -9.58 12.04
N PHE A 175 -9.16 -8.98 12.41
CA PHE A 175 -8.78 -7.68 11.87
C PHE A 175 -7.26 -7.54 11.71
N THR A 176 -6.85 -6.64 10.81
CA THR A 176 -5.49 -6.12 10.78
C THR A 176 -5.47 -4.72 11.39
N PRO A 177 -4.53 -4.41 12.30
CA PRO A 177 -4.40 -3.07 12.87
C PRO A 177 -3.66 -2.11 11.94
N ASP A 178 -3.40 -2.50 10.70
CA ASP A 178 -2.67 -1.77 9.67
C ASP A 178 -3.63 -0.99 8.76
N GLY A 179 -4.16 0.12 9.25
CA GLY A 179 -5.08 0.95 8.48
C GLY A 179 -5.64 2.15 9.25
N ASP A 180 -6.84 2.54 8.87
CA ASP A 180 -7.56 3.67 9.44
C ASP A 180 -8.75 3.21 10.29
N PHE A 181 -9.06 3.95 11.35
CA PHE A 181 -10.38 3.88 11.99
C PHE A 181 -11.43 4.63 11.17
N PRO A 182 -12.74 4.25 11.27
CA PRO A 182 -13.28 3.24 12.20
C PRO A 182 -13.03 1.77 11.79
N VAL A 183 -13.47 1.35 10.64
CA VAL A 183 -13.29 -0.01 10.08
C VAL A 183 -13.17 0.11 8.57
N ILE A 184 -12.15 -0.45 7.99
CA ILE A 184 -12.05 -0.60 6.54
C ILE A 184 -12.63 -1.97 6.18
N ARG A 185 -13.90 -1.99 5.79
CA ARG A 185 -14.64 -3.22 5.48
C ARG A 185 -14.41 -3.75 4.07
N ALA A 186 -13.94 -2.87 3.19
CA ALA A 186 -13.75 -3.21 1.80
C ALA A 186 -12.51 -2.52 1.21
N GLU A 187 -11.81 -3.24 0.35
CA GLU A 187 -10.63 -2.76 -0.37
C GLU A 187 -10.78 -3.07 -1.85
N LYS A 188 -10.53 -2.09 -2.71
CA LYS A 188 -10.60 -2.26 -4.17
C LYS A 188 -9.61 -3.30 -4.65
N GLY A 189 -9.96 -4.01 -5.71
CA GLY A 189 -9.03 -4.88 -6.40
C GLY A 189 -7.87 -4.10 -7.02
N ILE A 190 -6.70 -4.71 -7.11
CA ILE A 190 -5.48 -4.08 -7.64
C ILE A 190 -4.97 -4.86 -8.83
N LEU A 191 -4.72 -4.16 -9.94
CA LEU A 191 -4.02 -4.69 -11.10
C LEU A 191 -2.78 -3.87 -11.40
N THR A 192 -1.68 -4.56 -11.65
CA THR A 192 -0.49 -3.96 -12.25
C THR A 192 -0.11 -4.76 -13.49
N PHE A 193 0.06 -4.09 -14.62
CA PHE A 193 0.37 -4.73 -15.89
C PHE A 193 1.11 -3.78 -16.83
N ASP A 194 1.72 -4.32 -17.86
CA ASP A 194 2.40 -3.53 -18.89
C ASP A 194 1.62 -3.54 -20.19
N ILE A 195 1.42 -2.38 -20.80
CA ILE A 195 1.00 -2.22 -22.19
C ILE A 195 2.27 -2.18 -23.04
N ILE A 196 2.36 -3.05 -24.05
CA ILE A 196 3.53 -3.22 -24.90
C ILE A 196 3.17 -2.85 -26.34
N ALA A 197 3.97 -1.94 -26.94
CA ALA A 197 3.91 -1.61 -28.35
C ALA A 197 5.27 -1.87 -29.01
N LYS A 198 5.27 -2.40 -30.26
CA LYS A 198 6.49 -2.58 -31.07
C LYS A 198 6.47 -1.60 -32.23
N PHE A 199 7.60 -0.99 -32.51
CA PHE A 199 7.73 0.00 -33.55
C PHE A 199 8.43 -0.55 -34.79
N PRO A 200 7.94 -0.24 -36.00
CA PRO A 200 8.66 -0.55 -37.23
C PRO A 200 9.97 0.26 -37.28
N LYS A 201 10.96 -0.24 -38.02
CA LYS A 201 12.19 0.53 -38.27
C LYS A 201 11.90 1.77 -39.10
N SER A 202 12.24 2.94 -38.59
CA SER A 202 12.14 4.20 -39.34
C SER A 202 13.15 4.26 -40.48
N ARG A 203 12.76 4.95 -41.56
CA ARG A 203 13.62 5.26 -42.71
C ARG A 203 13.44 6.72 -43.07
N GLY A 204 14.53 7.43 -43.36
CA GLY A 204 14.50 8.84 -43.76
C GLY A 204 15.23 9.75 -42.79
N LYS A 205 14.85 11.03 -42.76
CA LYS A 205 15.42 12.06 -41.88
C LYS A 205 14.30 12.86 -41.23
N GLY A 206 14.40 13.12 -39.92
CA GLY A 206 13.41 13.86 -39.15
C GLY A 206 13.70 13.80 -37.66
N LEU A 207 12.69 14.12 -36.87
CA LEU A 207 12.74 13.95 -35.41
C LEU A 207 12.58 12.47 -35.04
N GLU A 208 13.45 11.97 -34.19
CA GLU A 208 13.37 10.63 -33.62
C GLU A 208 13.33 10.72 -32.11
N LEU A 209 12.36 10.06 -31.48
CA LEU A 209 12.38 9.78 -30.06
C LEU A 209 13.37 8.64 -29.81
N THR A 210 14.49 8.96 -29.16
CA THR A 210 15.56 7.98 -28.91
C THR A 210 15.39 7.25 -27.60
N SER A 211 14.78 7.92 -26.61
CA SER A 211 14.36 7.33 -25.34
C SER A 211 13.30 8.20 -24.68
N LEU A 212 12.40 7.57 -23.91
CA LEU A 212 11.50 8.23 -22.98
C LEU A 212 11.42 7.36 -21.73
N THR A 213 11.64 7.96 -20.57
CA THR A 213 11.55 7.28 -19.27
C THR A 213 10.79 8.15 -18.29
N GLY A 214 10.00 7.53 -17.42
CA GLY A 214 9.27 8.23 -16.36
C GLY A 214 8.73 7.28 -15.32
N GLY A 215 8.59 7.77 -14.09
CA GLY A 215 8.16 6.98 -12.94
C GLY A 215 9.22 6.01 -12.41
N THR A 216 9.17 5.74 -11.12
CA THR A 216 10.11 4.86 -10.40
C THR A 216 9.40 3.73 -9.63
N ALA A 217 8.11 3.88 -9.39
CA ALA A 217 7.30 2.91 -8.64
C ALA A 217 5.92 2.72 -9.29
N HIS A 218 5.45 1.49 -9.33
CA HIS A 218 4.17 1.16 -9.95
C HIS A 218 2.95 1.65 -9.14
N ASN A 219 3.11 1.86 -7.84
CA ASN A 219 2.06 2.30 -6.92
C ASN A 219 2.07 3.81 -6.62
N ALA A 220 2.81 4.60 -7.40
CA ALA A 220 2.88 6.05 -7.25
C ALA A 220 2.53 6.77 -8.56
N VAL A 221 2.00 8.00 -8.45
CA VAL A 221 1.91 8.94 -9.57
C VAL A 221 3.32 9.44 -9.90
N PRO A 222 3.80 9.31 -11.15
CA PRO A 222 5.15 9.73 -11.51
C PRO A 222 5.30 11.25 -11.45
N ASP A 223 6.25 11.71 -10.64
CA ASP A 223 6.60 13.13 -10.47
C ASP A 223 7.72 13.60 -11.39
N PHE A 224 8.31 12.68 -12.14
CA PHE A 224 9.35 13.00 -13.12
C PHE A 224 9.26 12.12 -14.36
N ALA A 225 9.43 12.76 -15.54
CA ALA A 225 9.58 12.08 -16.82
C ALA A 225 10.53 12.85 -17.72
N LYS A 226 11.24 12.14 -18.60
CA LYS A 226 12.16 12.74 -19.58
C LYS A 226 12.12 12.00 -20.91
N ALA A 227 12.31 12.76 -21.99
CA ALA A 227 12.48 12.24 -23.35
C ALA A 227 13.74 12.80 -23.99
N VAL A 228 14.41 11.99 -24.80
CA VAL A 228 15.55 12.41 -25.61
C VAL A 228 15.18 12.33 -27.08
N ILE A 229 15.29 13.44 -27.77
CA ILE A 229 14.95 13.58 -29.20
C ILE A 229 16.21 13.89 -29.99
N SER A 230 16.46 13.15 -31.07
CA SER A 230 17.44 13.49 -32.11
C SER A 230 16.75 14.07 -33.33
N ASP A 231 17.42 15.00 -34.00
CA ASP A 231 17.00 15.55 -35.29
C ASP A 231 18.03 15.20 -36.37
N THR A 232 17.66 14.28 -37.24
CA THR A 232 18.53 13.84 -38.35
C THR A 232 18.32 14.67 -39.62
N ALA A 233 17.27 15.51 -39.69
CA ALA A 233 17.02 16.45 -40.78
C ALA A 233 17.67 17.82 -40.54
N GLY A 234 17.76 18.24 -39.26
CA GLY A 234 18.25 19.55 -38.84
C GLY A 234 17.14 20.62 -38.81
N GLY A 235 17.24 21.55 -37.85
CA GLY A 235 16.32 22.69 -37.71
C GLY A 235 15.11 22.47 -36.81
N GLY A 236 14.82 21.21 -36.34
CA GLY A 236 13.67 20.94 -35.52
C GLY A 236 13.81 21.36 -34.06
N TYR A 237 15.04 21.58 -33.57
CA TYR A 237 15.25 21.89 -32.14
C TYR A 237 14.72 23.27 -31.72
N ASP A 238 14.72 24.25 -32.63
CA ASP A 238 14.18 25.57 -32.32
C ASP A 238 12.66 25.50 -32.14
N LEU A 239 11.97 24.76 -33.03
CA LEU A 239 10.53 24.50 -32.89
C LEU A 239 10.22 23.80 -31.55
N ILE A 240 11.02 22.82 -31.13
CA ILE A 240 10.85 22.14 -29.83
C ILE A 240 10.99 23.14 -28.68
N ARG A 241 12.00 24.02 -28.71
CA ARG A 241 12.21 25.05 -27.67
C ARG A 241 11.05 26.05 -27.61
N GLU A 242 10.56 26.50 -28.75
CA GLU A 242 9.39 27.38 -28.84
C GLU A 242 8.14 26.68 -28.29
N THR A 243 7.92 25.40 -28.64
CA THR A 243 6.80 24.60 -28.11
C THR A 243 6.89 24.43 -26.59
N VAL A 244 8.09 24.17 -26.04
CA VAL A 244 8.31 24.09 -24.57
C VAL A 244 7.96 25.41 -23.89
N ALA A 245 8.44 26.56 -24.48
CA ALA A 245 8.13 27.88 -23.93
C ALA A 245 6.62 28.15 -23.94
N GLY A 246 5.94 27.84 -25.03
CA GLY A 246 4.49 28.01 -25.17
C GLY A 246 3.69 27.10 -24.19
N CYS A 247 4.15 25.89 -23.94
CA CYS A 247 3.51 25.01 -22.97
C CYS A 247 3.66 25.55 -21.52
N ARG A 248 4.82 26.06 -21.15
CA ARG A 248 5.05 26.70 -19.84
C ARG A 248 4.13 27.88 -19.63
N GLU A 249 4.04 28.76 -20.62
CA GLU A 249 3.20 29.96 -20.55
C GLU A 249 1.70 29.64 -20.49
N LYS A 250 1.26 28.66 -21.29
CA LYS A 250 -0.18 28.37 -21.43
C LYS A 250 -0.75 27.48 -20.35
N TYR A 251 0.04 26.49 -19.87
CA TYR A 251 -0.47 25.42 -18.99
C TYR A 251 0.20 25.42 -17.61
N ASP A 252 1.14 26.32 -17.36
CA ASP A 252 1.93 26.36 -16.11
C ASP A 252 2.66 25.03 -15.80
N TRP A 253 3.07 24.32 -16.85
CA TRP A 253 3.80 23.06 -16.69
C TRP A 253 5.27 23.30 -16.34
N ASP A 254 5.78 22.54 -15.38
CA ASP A 254 7.23 22.49 -15.11
C ASP A 254 7.92 21.58 -16.15
N ILE A 255 8.03 22.10 -17.37
CA ILE A 255 8.68 21.47 -18.50
C ILE A 255 9.93 22.25 -18.89
N SER A 256 11.01 21.57 -19.19
CA SER A 256 12.26 22.17 -19.61
C SER A 256 12.95 21.37 -20.74
N CYS A 257 13.85 22.01 -21.47
CA CYS A 257 14.67 21.33 -22.46
C CYS A 257 16.12 21.78 -22.38
N ARG A 258 17.04 20.84 -22.61
CA ARG A 258 18.48 21.10 -22.67
C ARG A 258 19.18 20.28 -23.75
N GLY A 259 20.29 20.81 -24.29
CA GLY A 259 21.13 20.06 -25.24
C GLY A 259 21.90 18.96 -24.53
N VAL A 260 21.89 17.73 -25.07
CA VAL A 260 22.67 16.59 -24.60
C VAL A 260 23.39 15.98 -25.80
N GLY A 261 24.67 16.33 -25.97
CA GLY A 261 25.44 15.93 -27.14
C GLY A 261 24.83 16.51 -28.44
N ARG A 262 24.38 15.62 -29.33
CA ARG A 262 23.69 15.99 -30.57
C ARG A 262 22.18 15.89 -30.48
N SER A 263 21.64 15.66 -29.30
CA SER A 263 20.23 15.49 -29.05
C SER A 263 19.69 16.58 -28.12
N LEU A 264 18.37 16.68 -28.00
CA LEU A 264 17.67 17.53 -27.05
C LEU A 264 16.95 16.65 -26.02
N GLU A 265 17.21 16.89 -24.75
CA GLU A 265 16.47 16.30 -23.66
C GLU A 265 15.34 17.23 -23.23
N ILE A 266 14.14 16.70 -23.14
CA ILE A 266 12.97 17.35 -22.57
C ILE A 266 12.69 16.67 -21.24
N SER A 267 12.51 17.42 -20.15
CA SER A 267 12.16 16.91 -18.83
C SER A 267 10.95 17.63 -18.26
N VAL A 268 10.13 16.87 -17.57
CA VAL A 268 8.89 17.32 -16.92
C VAL A 268 8.95 16.95 -15.44
N ARG A 269 8.56 17.89 -14.58
CA ARG A 269 8.30 17.65 -13.17
C ARG A 269 6.81 17.73 -12.92
N GLY A 270 6.31 16.78 -12.16
CA GLY A 270 4.94 16.69 -11.67
C GLY A 270 4.89 16.73 -10.15
N LYS A 271 3.94 16.00 -9.60
CA LYS A 271 3.77 15.84 -8.14
C LYS A 271 3.43 14.38 -7.84
N SER A 272 4.19 13.73 -6.98
CA SER A 272 3.90 12.38 -6.53
C SER A 272 2.65 12.33 -5.66
N ALA A 273 1.93 11.22 -5.75
CA ALA A 273 0.84 10.84 -4.86
C ALA A 273 0.68 9.30 -4.92
N HIS A 274 -0.02 8.73 -3.96
CA HIS A 274 -0.32 7.29 -4.00
C HIS A 274 -1.24 6.95 -5.19
N ALA A 275 -1.01 5.83 -5.88
CA ALA A 275 -1.78 5.43 -7.07
C ALA A 275 -3.29 5.21 -6.82
N ALA A 276 -3.70 4.97 -5.58
CA ALA A 276 -5.12 4.90 -5.19
C ALA A 276 -5.82 6.28 -5.17
N LYS A 277 -5.04 7.37 -5.08
CA LYS A 277 -5.53 8.75 -5.03
C LYS A 277 -4.84 9.62 -6.09
N PRO A 278 -4.89 9.23 -7.39
CA PRO A 278 -4.10 9.89 -8.43
C PRO A 278 -4.47 11.36 -8.65
N HIS A 279 -5.67 11.78 -8.27
CA HIS A 279 -6.12 13.17 -8.33
C HIS A 279 -5.36 14.11 -7.38
N GLN A 280 -4.61 13.59 -6.40
CA GLN A 280 -3.77 14.39 -5.49
C GLN A 280 -2.38 14.66 -6.07
N GLY A 281 -2.02 13.96 -7.14
CA GLY A 281 -0.76 14.09 -7.85
C GLY A 281 -0.87 14.85 -9.18
N VAL A 282 0.28 15.03 -9.83
CA VAL A 282 0.39 15.55 -11.21
C VAL A 282 1.29 14.62 -11.98
N ASN A 283 0.72 13.87 -12.93
CA ASN A 283 1.43 12.83 -13.68
C ASN A 283 2.37 13.45 -14.72
N ALA A 284 3.68 13.37 -14.48
CA ALA A 284 4.71 13.89 -15.38
C ALA A 284 4.75 13.16 -16.73
N ILE A 285 4.39 11.87 -16.78
CA ILE A 285 4.31 11.11 -18.02
C ILE A 285 3.20 11.68 -18.91
N SER A 286 2.01 11.93 -18.37
CA SER A 286 0.88 12.48 -19.12
C SER A 286 1.19 13.87 -19.70
N ILE A 287 1.86 14.73 -18.91
CA ILE A 287 2.31 16.04 -19.40
C ILE A 287 3.32 15.88 -20.55
N LEU A 288 4.31 14.97 -20.38
CA LEU A 288 5.32 14.75 -21.41
C LEU A 288 4.71 14.18 -22.70
N MET A 289 3.76 13.24 -22.58
CA MET A 289 3.08 12.64 -23.74
C MET A 289 2.18 13.65 -24.46
N ASP A 290 1.48 14.53 -23.76
CA ASP A 290 0.74 15.65 -24.39
C ASP A 290 1.69 16.58 -25.15
N PHE A 291 2.84 16.91 -24.54
CA PHE A 291 3.86 17.72 -25.23
C PHE A 291 4.37 17.02 -26.50
N LEU A 292 4.72 15.72 -26.42
CA LEU A 292 5.22 14.95 -27.56
C LEU A 292 4.18 14.82 -28.68
N GLY A 293 2.89 14.81 -28.37
CA GLY A 293 1.79 14.82 -29.33
C GLY A 293 1.74 16.09 -30.23
N ARG A 294 2.49 17.14 -29.87
CA ARG A 294 2.61 18.37 -30.66
C ARG A 294 3.76 18.32 -31.67
N LEU A 295 4.54 17.23 -31.65
CA LEU A 295 5.68 17.00 -32.51
C LEU A 295 5.34 15.90 -33.53
N THR A 296 5.98 15.99 -34.74
CA THR A 296 5.88 14.94 -35.74
C THR A 296 7.18 14.14 -35.76
N PHE A 297 7.08 12.86 -35.46
CA PHE A 297 8.22 11.95 -35.46
C PHE A 297 8.37 11.23 -36.79
N LEU A 298 9.61 10.89 -37.13
CA LEU A 298 9.95 10.13 -38.30
C LEU A 298 9.40 8.69 -38.28
N ASN A 299 9.31 8.09 -37.08
CA ASN A 299 8.77 6.74 -36.89
C ASN A 299 7.26 6.81 -36.65
N ASP A 300 6.48 6.28 -37.60
CA ASP A 300 5.02 6.22 -37.48
C ASP A 300 4.57 5.47 -36.22
N GLY A 301 5.25 4.38 -35.84
CA GLY A 301 4.93 3.65 -34.62
C GLY A 301 5.13 4.47 -33.34
N THR A 302 6.14 5.38 -33.33
CA THR A 302 6.31 6.33 -32.21
C THR A 302 5.17 7.35 -32.21
N SER A 303 4.81 7.89 -33.37
CA SER A 303 3.70 8.85 -33.50
C SER A 303 2.36 8.19 -33.10
N ASP A 304 2.13 6.96 -33.56
CA ASP A 304 0.92 6.19 -33.23
C ASP A 304 0.82 5.91 -31.74
N PHE A 305 1.93 5.54 -31.08
CA PHE A 305 1.95 5.30 -29.63
C PHE A 305 1.69 6.58 -28.82
N VAL A 306 2.29 7.70 -29.22
CA VAL A 306 2.05 9.01 -28.60
C VAL A 306 0.58 9.42 -28.78
N SER A 307 0.01 9.24 -29.97
CA SER A 307 -1.41 9.51 -30.24
C SER A 307 -2.32 8.58 -29.44
N PHE A 308 -2.02 7.28 -29.43
CA PHE A 308 -2.74 6.31 -28.60
C PHE A 308 -2.79 6.73 -27.14
N TYR A 309 -1.63 7.08 -26.55
CA TYR A 309 -1.57 7.51 -25.16
C TYR A 309 -2.45 8.72 -24.91
N ASN A 310 -2.33 9.75 -25.73
CA ASN A 310 -3.09 11.01 -25.58
C ASN A 310 -4.59 10.83 -25.80
N ASP A 311 -4.99 9.97 -26.73
CA ASP A 311 -6.39 9.73 -27.07
C ASP A 311 -7.08 8.75 -26.10
N ARG A 312 -6.35 7.75 -25.60
CA ARG A 312 -6.91 6.65 -24.83
C ARG A 312 -6.57 6.66 -23.33
N ILE A 313 -5.55 7.42 -22.94
CA ILE A 313 -5.10 7.57 -21.56
C ILE A 313 -5.08 9.05 -21.18
N GLY A 314 -4.09 9.80 -21.65
CA GLY A 314 -3.95 11.23 -21.39
C GLY A 314 -3.93 11.56 -19.91
N PHE A 315 -4.90 12.34 -19.46
CA PHE A 315 -5.13 12.74 -18.06
C PHE A 315 -6.36 12.05 -17.45
N ASP A 316 -6.90 11.00 -18.09
CA ASP A 316 -8.02 10.25 -17.59
C ASP A 316 -7.60 9.39 -16.38
N LEU A 317 -8.22 9.64 -15.23
CA LEU A 317 -7.93 8.96 -13.98
C LEU A 317 -8.89 7.79 -13.68
N HIS A 318 -9.85 7.54 -14.58
CA HIS A 318 -10.92 6.56 -14.36
C HIS A 318 -11.02 5.49 -15.45
N GLY A 319 -10.15 5.56 -16.48
CA GLY A 319 -10.11 4.58 -17.56
C GLY A 319 -11.29 4.67 -18.54
N GLU A 320 -11.95 5.84 -18.62
CA GLU A 320 -13.10 6.08 -19.49
C GLU A 320 -12.73 5.89 -20.97
N ARG A 321 -11.53 6.36 -21.36
CA ARG A 321 -11.10 6.34 -22.76
C ARG A 321 -10.47 5.01 -23.18
N ILE A 322 -9.95 4.24 -22.21
CA ILE A 322 -9.29 2.95 -22.47
C ILE A 322 -10.21 1.75 -22.23
N GLY A 323 -11.50 1.99 -21.97
CA GLY A 323 -12.51 0.94 -21.91
C GLY A 323 -12.64 0.21 -20.57
N CYS A 324 -12.19 0.80 -19.46
CA CYS A 324 -12.28 0.17 -18.15
C CYS A 324 -12.93 1.06 -17.07
N ALA A 325 -13.84 1.95 -17.44
CA ALA A 325 -14.56 2.83 -16.53
C ALA A 325 -15.64 2.10 -15.73
N PHE A 326 -15.23 1.36 -14.72
CA PHE A 326 -16.14 0.69 -13.79
C PHE A 326 -16.39 1.56 -12.55
N GLU A 327 -17.61 1.46 -12.01
CA GLU A 327 -18.07 2.17 -10.82
C GLU A 327 -19.10 1.32 -10.08
N ASP A 328 -19.09 1.35 -8.75
CA ASP A 328 -20.16 0.81 -7.91
C ASP A 328 -20.49 1.77 -6.76
N GLU A 329 -21.61 1.49 -6.07
CA GLU A 329 -22.09 2.34 -4.97
C GLU A 329 -21.17 2.24 -3.74
N ASP A 330 -20.60 1.08 -3.49
CA ASP A 330 -19.77 0.81 -2.31
C ASP A 330 -18.39 1.45 -2.39
N SER A 331 -17.69 1.24 -3.51
CA SER A 331 -16.28 1.64 -3.65
C SER A 331 -16.05 2.77 -4.66
N GLY A 332 -17.10 3.22 -5.35
CA GLY A 332 -17.04 4.30 -6.32
C GLY A 332 -16.25 3.93 -7.59
N LYS A 333 -15.70 4.93 -8.27
CA LYS A 333 -15.03 4.78 -9.57
C LYS A 333 -13.71 4.04 -9.49
N LEU A 334 -13.39 3.28 -10.54
CA LEU A 334 -12.04 2.78 -10.78
C LEU A 334 -11.03 3.94 -10.81
N THR A 335 -9.82 3.70 -10.30
CA THR A 335 -8.69 4.62 -10.49
C THR A 335 -7.66 4.03 -11.43
N PHE A 336 -7.20 4.85 -12.38
CA PHE A 336 -6.22 4.50 -13.40
C PHE A 336 -4.96 5.37 -13.25
N ASN A 337 -3.80 4.75 -13.08
CA ASN A 337 -2.52 5.44 -13.00
C ASN A 337 -1.53 4.89 -14.00
N ALA A 338 -1.12 5.70 -14.99
CA ALA A 338 0.04 5.43 -15.82
C ALA A 338 1.30 5.68 -14.98
N ALA A 339 1.86 4.62 -14.41
CA ALA A 339 2.83 4.69 -13.32
C ALA A 339 4.27 4.79 -13.79
N MET A 340 4.64 4.00 -14.81
CA MET A 340 6.01 3.99 -15.35
C MET A 340 5.98 3.86 -16.86
N ILE A 341 6.94 4.46 -17.52
CA ILE A 341 7.09 4.34 -18.97
C ILE A 341 8.56 4.18 -19.36
N ASP A 342 8.80 3.30 -20.32
CA ASP A 342 10.07 3.09 -20.98
C ASP A 342 9.87 2.92 -22.48
N VAL A 343 10.42 3.83 -23.26
CA VAL A 343 10.31 3.84 -24.73
C VAL A 343 11.70 3.99 -25.32
N ASP A 344 11.99 3.14 -26.29
CA ASP A 344 13.16 3.27 -27.18
C ASP A 344 12.73 3.41 -28.65
N ARG A 345 13.68 3.29 -29.56
CA ARG A 345 13.42 3.36 -31.00
C ARG A 345 12.61 2.19 -31.57
N ASN A 346 12.46 1.10 -30.82
CA ASN A 346 11.91 -0.16 -31.31
C ASN A 346 10.61 -0.55 -30.60
N ALA A 347 10.39 -0.04 -29.39
CA ALA A 347 9.28 -0.48 -28.54
C ALA A 347 8.92 0.57 -27.49
N ALA A 348 7.71 0.44 -26.98
CA ALA A 348 7.25 1.12 -25.78
C ALA A 348 6.72 0.09 -24.76
N LYS A 349 7.00 0.35 -23.50
CA LYS A 349 6.42 -0.31 -22.35
C LYS A 349 5.81 0.74 -21.42
N LEU A 350 4.53 0.62 -21.12
CA LEU A 350 3.80 1.46 -20.19
C LEU A 350 3.28 0.59 -19.06
N THR A 351 3.81 0.77 -17.86
CA THR A 351 3.29 0.11 -16.65
C THR A 351 2.10 0.89 -16.10
N VAL A 352 1.00 0.19 -15.91
CA VAL A 352 -0.27 0.74 -15.42
C VAL A 352 -0.61 0.11 -14.08
N ASN A 353 -1.07 0.91 -13.12
CA ASN A 353 -1.66 0.46 -11.87
C ASN A 353 -3.13 0.91 -11.80
N ILE A 354 -4.01 -0.05 -11.58
CA ILE A 354 -5.46 0.16 -11.49
C ILE A 354 -5.95 -0.26 -10.12
N ARG A 355 -6.90 0.53 -9.56
CA ARG A 355 -7.74 0.12 -8.43
C ARG A 355 -9.18 0.01 -8.93
N TYR A 356 -9.69 -1.23 -9.01
CA TYR A 356 -11.03 -1.48 -9.57
C TYR A 356 -12.05 -1.75 -8.48
N PRO A 357 -13.34 -1.40 -8.73
CA PRO A 357 -14.42 -1.54 -7.75
C PRO A 357 -14.59 -2.95 -7.23
N VAL A 358 -15.11 -3.08 -6.00
CA VAL A 358 -15.25 -4.37 -5.30
C VAL A 358 -16.25 -5.31 -5.96
N SER A 359 -17.20 -4.79 -6.74
CA SER A 359 -18.18 -5.56 -7.50
C SER A 359 -17.67 -6.06 -8.85
N CYS A 360 -16.44 -5.68 -9.26
CA CYS A 360 -15.87 -6.02 -10.56
C CYS A 360 -14.80 -7.11 -10.43
N SER A 361 -14.51 -7.78 -11.54
CA SER A 361 -13.36 -8.68 -11.64
C SER A 361 -12.23 -8.08 -12.45
N GLY A 362 -11.00 -8.51 -12.20
CA GLY A 362 -9.84 -8.11 -13.00
C GLY A 362 -9.96 -8.53 -14.46
N GLU A 363 -10.63 -9.64 -14.74
CA GLU A 363 -10.90 -10.12 -16.11
C GLU A 363 -11.79 -9.15 -16.89
N GLN A 364 -12.82 -8.57 -16.25
CA GLN A 364 -13.65 -7.54 -16.87
C GLN A 364 -12.84 -6.29 -17.22
N VAL A 365 -11.95 -5.86 -16.31
CA VAL A 365 -11.05 -4.74 -16.56
C VAL A 365 -10.14 -5.02 -17.75
N TYR A 366 -9.48 -6.19 -17.79
CA TYR A 366 -8.63 -6.58 -18.90
C TYR A 366 -9.40 -6.69 -20.21
N ALA A 367 -10.62 -7.23 -20.22
CA ALA A 367 -11.43 -7.39 -21.42
C ALA A 367 -11.72 -6.03 -22.08
N GLY A 368 -12.13 -5.02 -21.31
CA GLY A 368 -12.38 -3.69 -21.83
C GLY A 368 -11.13 -3.01 -22.40
N ILE A 369 -10.00 -3.14 -21.70
CA ILE A 369 -8.73 -2.59 -22.19
C ILE A 369 -8.26 -3.31 -23.46
N MET A 370 -8.35 -4.63 -23.52
CA MET A 370 -7.93 -5.44 -24.67
C MET A 370 -8.73 -5.09 -25.92
N GLU A 371 -10.04 -4.85 -25.81
CA GLU A 371 -10.87 -4.40 -26.96
C GLU A 371 -10.34 -3.12 -27.57
N VAL A 372 -9.87 -2.17 -26.76
CA VAL A 372 -9.26 -0.93 -27.25
C VAL A 372 -7.88 -1.19 -27.86
N LEU A 373 -7.02 -1.98 -27.20
CA LEU A 373 -5.65 -2.25 -27.62
C LEU A 373 -5.58 -3.03 -28.94
N ASP A 374 -6.53 -3.94 -29.21
CA ASP A 374 -6.60 -4.73 -30.44
C ASP A 374 -6.69 -3.82 -31.67
N GLY A 375 -7.36 -2.67 -31.56
CA GLY A 375 -7.44 -1.67 -32.64
C GLY A 375 -6.09 -1.02 -33.00
N TYR A 376 -5.11 -1.11 -32.10
CA TYR A 376 -3.75 -0.56 -32.29
C TYR A 376 -2.68 -1.63 -32.50
N GLY A 377 -3.04 -2.91 -32.35
CA GLY A 377 -2.09 -4.02 -32.39
C GLY A 377 -1.14 -4.06 -31.19
N TYR A 378 -1.55 -3.52 -30.05
CA TYR A 378 -0.78 -3.51 -28.80
C TYR A 378 -1.18 -4.69 -27.91
N GLY A 379 -0.30 -5.08 -27.01
CA GLY A 379 -0.52 -6.22 -26.12
C GLY A 379 -0.42 -5.84 -24.65
N ILE A 380 -0.94 -6.75 -23.79
CA ILE A 380 -0.80 -6.66 -22.34
C ILE A 380 0.12 -7.79 -21.85
N VAL A 381 1.05 -7.43 -20.97
CA VAL A 381 1.76 -8.39 -20.11
C VAL A 381 1.17 -8.26 -18.72
N LYS A 382 0.36 -9.25 -18.32
CA LYS A 382 -0.26 -9.28 -16.98
C LYS A 382 0.82 -9.38 -15.92
N GLY A 383 0.69 -8.57 -14.90
CA GLY A 383 1.56 -8.55 -13.74
C GLY A 383 0.82 -8.98 -12.47
N LYS A 384 1.11 -8.32 -11.36
CA LYS A 384 0.53 -8.66 -10.04
C LYS A 384 -0.96 -8.29 -10.00
N GLN A 385 -1.77 -9.20 -9.47
CA GLN A 385 -3.19 -8.99 -9.18
C GLN A 385 -3.45 -9.26 -7.71
N GLN A 386 -4.23 -8.38 -7.08
CA GLN A 386 -4.81 -8.61 -5.77
C GLN A 386 -6.33 -8.49 -5.90
N LEU A 387 -7.05 -9.50 -5.40
CA LEU A 387 -8.50 -9.51 -5.44
C LEU A 387 -9.08 -8.47 -4.47
N PRO A 388 -10.26 -7.91 -4.74
CA PRO A 388 -10.93 -7.05 -3.79
C PRO A 388 -11.40 -7.85 -2.58
N ILE A 389 -11.54 -7.18 -1.43
CA ILE A 389 -12.36 -7.66 -0.31
C ILE A 389 -13.57 -6.75 -0.15
N ASN A 390 -14.68 -7.35 0.26
CA ASN A 390 -15.92 -6.63 0.55
C ASN A 390 -16.71 -7.39 1.61
N ILE A 391 -16.52 -7.00 2.87
CA ILE A 391 -17.28 -7.53 3.99
C ILE A 391 -18.53 -6.68 4.16
N ASP A 392 -19.67 -7.34 4.38
CA ASP A 392 -20.95 -6.67 4.58
C ASP A 392 -20.87 -5.71 5.78
N ALA A 393 -21.33 -4.47 5.59
CA ALA A 393 -21.36 -3.45 6.64
C ALA A 393 -22.18 -3.88 7.86
N ASP A 394 -23.23 -4.70 7.65
CA ASP A 394 -24.11 -5.23 8.69
C ASP A 394 -23.64 -6.59 9.26
N SER A 395 -22.47 -7.08 8.81
CA SER A 395 -21.90 -8.32 9.36
C SER A 395 -21.65 -8.22 10.87
N HIS A 396 -21.66 -9.36 11.55
CA HIS A 396 -21.34 -9.42 12.98
C HIS A 396 -19.97 -8.81 13.28
N LEU A 397 -18.95 -9.14 12.49
CA LEU A 397 -17.60 -8.61 12.62
C LEU A 397 -17.58 -7.09 12.58
N VAL A 398 -18.08 -6.50 11.50
CA VAL A 398 -18.10 -5.03 11.32
C VAL A 398 -18.92 -4.35 12.42
N SER A 399 -20.08 -4.92 12.78
CA SER A 399 -20.94 -4.39 13.83
C SER A 399 -20.25 -4.36 15.20
N VAL A 400 -19.52 -5.43 15.58
CA VAL A 400 -18.74 -5.49 16.82
C VAL A 400 -17.63 -4.46 16.83
N LEU A 401 -16.83 -4.40 15.76
CA LEU A 401 -15.71 -3.47 15.66
C LEU A 401 -16.17 -2.00 15.66
N MET A 402 -17.25 -1.67 14.94
CA MET A 402 -17.84 -0.33 14.95
C MET A 402 -18.38 0.06 16.32
N LYS A 403 -19.06 -0.87 17.02
CA LYS A 403 -19.53 -0.66 18.39
C LYS A 403 -18.35 -0.36 19.34
N THR A 404 -17.29 -1.16 19.25
CA THR A 404 -16.07 -0.99 20.04
C THR A 404 -15.40 0.37 19.74
N TYR A 405 -15.24 0.72 18.47
CA TYR A 405 -14.69 2.02 18.08
C TYR A 405 -15.50 3.19 18.66
N ARG A 406 -16.82 3.16 18.50
CA ARG A 406 -17.72 4.19 18.98
C ARG A 406 -17.71 4.34 20.50
N SER A 407 -17.59 3.23 21.25
CA SER A 407 -17.54 3.23 22.73
C SER A 407 -16.29 3.95 23.26
N HIS A 408 -15.15 3.83 22.57
CA HIS A 408 -13.88 4.42 22.98
C HIS A 408 -13.62 5.80 22.43
N THR A 409 -14.28 6.18 21.34
CA THR A 409 -14.03 7.46 20.64
C THR A 409 -15.12 8.48 20.84
N GLY A 410 -16.36 8.05 21.06
CA GLY A 410 -17.54 8.91 21.04
C GLY A 410 -17.92 9.37 19.62
N ASP A 411 -17.30 8.81 18.59
CA ASP A 411 -17.60 9.11 17.19
C ASP A 411 -18.72 8.19 16.69
N PHE A 412 -19.93 8.71 16.68
CA PHE A 412 -21.12 8.01 16.20
C PHE A 412 -21.48 8.38 14.75
N GLU A 413 -20.78 9.32 14.14
CA GLU A 413 -21.05 9.83 12.80
C GLU A 413 -20.28 9.08 11.71
N SER A 414 -19.10 8.56 12.04
CA SER A 414 -18.28 7.84 11.07
C SER A 414 -18.89 6.49 10.71
N GLU A 415 -18.89 6.20 9.41
CA GLU A 415 -19.33 4.93 8.83
C GLU A 415 -18.13 4.04 8.44
N PRO A 416 -18.32 2.71 8.27
CA PRO A 416 -17.28 1.84 7.76
C PRO A 416 -16.69 2.32 6.44
N LEU A 417 -15.38 2.22 6.29
CA LEU A 417 -14.63 2.76 5.16
C LEU A 417 -14.47 1.75 4.03
N VAL A 418 -14.30 2.29 2.82
CA VAL A 418 -13.85 1.57 1.63
C VAL A 418 -12.63 2.27 1.06
N ILE A 419 -11.55 1.54 0.82
CA ILE A 419 -10.28 2.12 0.36
C ILE A 419 -9.78 1.53 -0.95
N GLY A 420 -8.88 2.27 -1.60
CA GLY A 420 -8.13 1.79 -2.76
C GLY A 420 -6.79 1.16 -2.41
N GLY A 421 -6.42 1.15 -1.14
CA GLY A 421 -5.23 0.48 -0.62
C GLY A 421 -5.39 -1.03 -0.53
N GLY A 422 -4.41 -1.70 0.06
CA GLY A 422 -4.47 -3.13 0.32
C GLY A 422 -3.61 -3.46 1.53
N THR A 423 -4.13 -4.32 2.40
CA THR A 423 -3.48 -4.80 3.62
C THR A 423 -3.50 -6.32 3.65
N TYR A 424 -2.86 -6.93 4.64
CA TYR A 424 -2.95 -8.37 4.87
C TYR A 424 -4.39 -8.89 5.12
N ALA A 425 -5.37 -8.03 5.38
CA ALA A 425 -6.78 -8.44 5.44
C ALA A 425 -7.20 -9.25 4.21
N ARG A 426 -6.61 -8.96 3.02
CA ARG A 426 -6.89 -9.68 1.75
C ARG A 426 -6.49 -11.15 1.73
N THR A 427 -5.69 -11.59 2.67
CA THR A 427 -5.22 -12.98 2.73
C THR A 427 -6.21 -13.92 3.40
N PHE A 428 -7.28 -13.37 3.98
CA PHE A 428 -8.30 -14.11 4.74
C PHE A 428 -9.71 -13.73 4.27
N ASP A 429 -10.64 -14.67 4.37
CA ASP A 429 -12.01 -14.48 3.86
C ASP A 429 -12.84 -13.50 4.71
N ASN A 430 -12.59 -13.40 6.02
CA ASN A 430 -13.38 -12.62 6.97
C ASN A 430 -12.48 -11.82 7.92
N VAL A 431 -11.57 -11.04 7.36
CA VAL A 431 -10.69 -10.11 8.07
C VAL A 431 -10.84 -8.72 7.46
N VAL A 432 -10.92 -7.70 8.29
CA VAL A 432 -11.04 -6.30 7.91
C VAL A 432 -9.88 -5.49 8.48
N ALA A 433 -9.60 -4.27 8.00
CA ALA A 433 -8.66 -3.40 8.70
C ALA A 433 -9.39 -2.56 9.78
N PHE A 434 -8.74 -2.42 10.95
CA PHE A 434 -9.32 -1.79 12.13
C PHE A 434 -8.25 -0.98 12.90
N GLY A 435 -8.10 0.28 12.50
CA GLY A 435 -7.04 1.15 13.04
C GLY A 435 -5.68 0.83 12.36
N ALA A 436 -4.57 1.48 12.77
CA ALA A 436 -4.38 2.21 14.04
C ALA A 436 -4.57 3.74 13.96
N ARG A 437 -4.71 4.33 12.79
CA ARG A 437 -4.78 5.78 12.63
C ARG A 437 -6.18 6.31 12.93
N PHE A 438 -6.29 7.28 13.85
CA PHE A 438 -7.55 7.94 14.17
C PHE A 438 -7.89 9.03 13.14
N PRO A 439 -9.20 9.32 12.92
CA PRO A 439 -9.62 10.42 12.05
C PRO A 439 -8.98 11.75 12.47
N GLY A 440 -8.45 12.48 11.47
CA GLY A 440 -7.79 13.77 11.69
C GLY A 440 -6.30 13.69 12.02
N GLU A 441 -5.75 12.51 12.25
CA GLU A 441 -4.31 12.32 12.41
C GLU A 441 -3.56 12.35 11.06
N PRO A 442 -2.32 12.86 11.03
CA PRO A 442 -1.52 12.84 9.82
C PRO A 442 -1.14 11.40 9.45
N GLU A 443 -1.10 11.11 8.16
CA GLU A 443 -0.56 9.88 7.61
C GLU A 443 0.98 9.96 7.64
N LEU A 444 1.61 9.26 8.58
CA LEU A 444 3.06 9.28 8.78
C LEU A 444 3.72 7.94 8.39
N GLY A 445 2.97 6.90 8.13
CA GLY A 445 3.50 5.66 7.56
C GLY A 445 4.30 5.96 6.29
N HIS A 446 5.44 5.29 6.10
CA HIS A 446 6.38 5.50 4.99
C HIS A 446 7.01 6.92 4.91
N MET A 447 6.67 7.82 5.82
CA MET A 447 7.21 9.18 5.86
C MET A 447 8.38 9.28 6.84
N LYS A 448 9.26 10.26 6.62
CA LYS A 448 10.24 10.65 7.63
C LYS A 448 9.55 11.21 8.88
N ASN A 449 10.20 11.08 10.02
CA ASN A 449 9.66 11.51 11.31
C ASN A 449 8.36 10.79 11.71
N GLU A 450 8.21 9.55 11.27
CA GLU A 450 7.15 8.66 11.72
C GLU A 450 7.18 8.53 13.24
N LYS A 451 6.00 8.61 13.85
CA LYS A 451 5.84 8.55 15.31
C LYS A 451 4.41 8.16 15.68
N ILE A 452 4.25 7.56 16.85
CA ILE A 452 2.94 7.27 17.43
C ILE A 452 2.82 7.91 18.81
N SER A 453 1.64 8.44 19.15
CA SER A 453 1.38 8.99 20.48
C SER A 453 1.37 7.87 21.53
N ALA A 454 2.06 8.10 22.65
CA ALA A 454 2.06 7.18 23.79
C ALA A 454 0.65 6.99 24.39
N ASP A 455 -0.21 7.99 24.29
CA ASP A 455 -1.59 7.88 24.74
C ASP A 455 -2.45 7.09 23.73
N ASN A 456 -2.18 7.25 22.43
CA ASN A 456 -2.82 6.43 21.40
C ASN A 456 -2.43 4.96 21.52
N MET A 457 -1.19 4.64 21.87
CA MET A 457 -0.80 3.24 22.15
C MET A 457 -1.68 2.60 23.23
N VAL A 458 -1.96 3.32 24.32
CA VAL A 458 -2.87 2.86 25.37
C VAL A 458 -4.29 2.70 24.83
N ARG A 459 -4.77 3.71 24.08
CA ARG A 459 -6.12 3.70 23.49
C ARG A 459 -6.31 2.57 22.48
N LEU A 460 -5.31 2.31 21.64
CA LEU A 460 -5.30 1.19 20.71
C LEU A 460 -5.40 -0.15 21.45
N ALA A 461 -4.57 -0.36 22.48
CA ALA A 461 -4.61 -1.58 23.27
C ALA A 461 -5.98 -1.79 23.95
N GLN A 462 -6.62 -0.72 24.42
CA GLN A 462 -7.97 -0.76 25.01
C GLN A 462 -9.04 -1.13 23.98
N ILE A 463 -9.00 -0.52 22.80
CA ILE A 463 -9.92 -0.81 21.68
C ILE A 463 -9.75 -2.28 21.23
N TYR A 464 -8.51 -2.71 21.02
CA TYR A 464 -8.23 -4.08 20.58
C TYR A 464 -8.59 -5.12 21.66
N ALA A 465 -8.41 -4.80 22.93
CA ALA A 465 -8.82 -5.70 24.02
C ALA A 465 -10.35 -5.88 24.07
N GLU A 466 -11.13 -4.81 23.90
CA GLU A 466 -12.60 -4.93 23.84
C GLU A 466 -13.04 -5.67 22.57
N ALA A 467 -12.43 -5.38 21.40
CA ALA A 467 -12.72 -6.10 20.16
C ALA A 467 -12.46 -7.60 20.28
N VAL A 468 -11.29 -7.98 20.79
CA VAL A 468 -10.91 -9.37 21.04
C VAL A 468 -11.86 -10.04 22.03
N TYR A 469 -12.16 -9.39 23.15
CA TYR A 469 -13.09 -9.90 24.15
C TYR A 469 -14.46 -10.20 23.53
N GLU A 470 -15.03 -9.26 22.79
CA GLU A 470 -16.36 -9.43 22.18
C GLU A 470 -16.40 -10.50 21.09
N LEU A 471 -15.31 -10.67 20.31
CA LEU A 471 -15.24 -11.65 19.22
C LEU A 471 -14.88 -13.06 19.70
N ALA A 472 -14.10 -13.18 20.79
CA ALA A 472 -13.58 -14.47 21.26
C ALA A 472 -14.31 -15.04 22.49
N LYS A 473 -15.26 -14.32 23.10
CA LYS A 473 -16.09 -14.86 24.21
C LYS A 473 -17.05 -15.93 23.72
N ALA A 474 -17.49 -16.81 24.63
CA ALA A 474 -18.56 -17.74 24.33
C ALA A 474 -19.83 -17.04 23.85
N GLU A 475 -20.53 -17.62 22.91
CA GLU A 475 -21.84 -17.16 22.48
C GLU A 475 -22.85 -17.51 23.61
N ASP A 476 -23.67 -16.53 24.05
CA ASP A 476 -24.71 -16.69 25.08
C ASP A 476 -25.86 -17.60 24.64
#